data_f483848539797dce8823f51f2c92cbb5
#
_entry.id   f483848539797dce8823f51f2c92cbb5
#
_cell.length_a   1.000
_cell.length_b   1.000
_cell.length_c   1.000
_cell.angle_alpha   90.00
_cell.angle_beta   90.00
_cell.angle_gamma   90.00
#
_symmetry.space_group_name_H-M   'P 1'
#
loop_
_entity.id
_entity.type
_entity.pdbx_description
1 polymer ?
#
loop_
_entity_poly.entity_id
_entity_poly.type
_entity_poly.pdbx_seq_one_letter_code
_entity_poly.pdbx_strand_id
1 'polypeptide(L)'
;MDYKSQTCCFTGHRNIAPYTPDTVFEQTKAIVTLLVSKGFKYFGTGGALGFDTIAAQAVLSVKETHPEVKLILVLPCENQTKYWKQQDIDVYNDIKLRADKVKVLAPHYYNGCMQKRNRHLVDCNIDLC
;
A
#
# COMPACT_ATOMS: atom_id res chain seq x y z
N MET A 1 7.12 18.79 -12.53
CA MET A 1 7.61 17.81 -11.54
C MET A 1 7.19 16.41 -11.97
N ASP A 2 8.12 15.48 -11.96
CA ASP A 2 7.85 14.10 -12.35
C ASP A 2 7.58 13.26 -11.10
N TYR A 3 6.32 13.04 -10.80
CA TYR A 3 5.95 12.25 -9.63
C TYR A 3 6.37 10.78 -9.77
N LYS A 4 6.42 10.24 -10.98
CA LYS A 4 6.81 8.84 -11.19
C LYS A 4 8.24 8.56 -10.75
N SER A 5 9.15 9.50 -10.94
CA SER A 5 10.55 9.33 -10.53
C SER A 5 10.71 9.35 -9.01
N GLN A 6 9.70 9.79 -8.27
CA GLN A 6 9.67 9.83 -6.81
C GLN A 6 8.69 8.85 -6.20
N THR A 7 8.13 7.95 -6.99
CA THR A 7 7.07 7.03 -6.58
C THR A 7 7.53 5.59 -6.64
N CYS A 8 7.28 4.86 -5.56
CA CYS A 8 7.49 3.41 -5.50
C CYS A 8 6.16 2.76 -5.13
N CYS A 9 5.77 1.74 -5.87
CA CYS A 9 4.53 1.00 -5.60
C CYS A 9 4.87 -0.42 -5.18
N PHE A 10 4.14 -0.92 -4.18
CA PHE A 10 4.31 -2.26 -3.65
C PHE A 10 3.12 -3.12 -4.05
N THR A 11 3.40 -4.31 -4.56
CA THR A 11 2.40 -5.34 -4.78
C THR A 11 3.00 -6.68 -4.39
N GLY A 12 2.21 -7.56 -3.79
CA GLY A 12 2.71 -8.85 -3.34
C GLY A 12 1.58 -9.79 -3.00
N HIS A 13 1.97 -10.98 -2.53
CA HIS A 13 1.01 -12.03 -2.24
C HIS A 13 0.31 -11.83 -0.90
N ARG A 14 -0.94 -12.26 -0.84
CA ARG A 14 -1.70 -12.33 0.40
C ARG A 14 -1.04 -13.28 1.40
N ASN A 15 -0.55 -14.41 0.92
CA ASN A 15 0.16 -15.39 1.74
C ASN A 15 1.66 -15.16 1.60
N ILE A 16 2.30 -14.74 2.68
CA ILE A 16 3.73 -14.41 2.70
C ILE A 16 4.60 -15.58 3.18
N ALA A 17 4.00 -16.73 3.51
CA ALA A 17 4.78 -17.89 3.95
C ALA A 17 5.86 -18.24 2.90
N PRO A 18 7.07 -18.67 3.31
CA PRO A 18 7.49 -19.02 4.68
C PRO A 18 7.98 -17.86 5.54
N TYR A 19 7.86 -16.63 5.07
CA TYR A 19 8.34 -15.45 5.81
C TYR A 19 7.35 -15.05 6.90
N THR A 20 7.85 -14.48 7.99
CA THR A 20 7.00 -13.97 9.07
C THR A 20 6.63 -12.52 8.79
N PRO A 21 5.48 -12.04 9.31
CA PRO A 21 5.09 -10.64 9.17
C PRO A 21 6.15 -9.67 9.70
N ASP A 22 6.77 -9.99 10.84
CA ASP A 22 7.81 -9.12 11.42
C ASP A 22 9.02 -9.00 10.51
N THR A 23 9.48 -10.12 9.93
CA THR A 23 10.61 -10.10 9.00
C THR A 23 10.28 -9.27 7.77
N VAL A 24 9.11 -9.47 7.18
CA VAL A 24 8.69 -8.73 5.97
C VAL A 24 8.55 -7.24 6.30
N PHE A 25 7.98 -6.92 7.46
CA PHE A 25 7.86 -5.53 7.90
C PHE A 25 9.23 -4.85 8.00
N GLU A 26 10.18 -5.48 8.70
CA GLU A 26 11.51 -4.89 8.89
C GLU A 26 12.26 -4.71 7.58
N GLN A 27 12.19 -5.71 6.69
CA GLN A 27 12.84 -5.62 5.38
C GLN A 27 12.20 -4.53 4.51
N THR A 28 10.89 -4.44 4.51
CA THR A 28 10.17 -3.42 3.74
C THR A 28 10.47 -2.03 4.29
N LYS A 29 10.49 -1.88 5.61
CA LYS A 29 10.84 -0.62 6.25
C LYS A 29 12.24 -0.18 5.87
N ALA A 30 13.20 -1.09 5.84
CA ALA A 30 14.59 -0.79 5.43
C ALA A 30 14.64 -0.32 3.98
N ILE A 31 13.88 -0.97 3.10
CA ILE A 31 13.81 -0.59 1.68
C ILE A 31 13.19 0.79 1.53
N VAL A 32 12.10 1.07 2.22
CA VAL A 32 11.44 2.38 2.18
C VAL A 32 12.41 3.48 2.65
N THR A 33 13.11 3.23 3.76
CA THR A 33 14.10 4.17 4.29
C THR A 33 15.20 4.46 3.27
N LEU A 34 15.72 3.41 2.62
CA LEU A 34 16.71 3.57 1.57
C LEU A 34 16.18 4.40 0.41
N LEU A 35 14.98 4.13 -0.04
CA LEU A 35 14.37 4.85 -1.16
C LEU A 35 14.12 6.33 -0.81
N VAL A 36 13.72 6.61 0.42
CA VAL A 36 13.57 7.99 0.89
C VAL A 36 14.91 8.73 0.79
N SER A 37 16.00 8.07 1.16
CA SER A 37 17.34 8.69 1.06
C SER A 37 17.75 8.97 -0.39
N LYS A 38 17.11 8.30 -1.35
CA LYS A 38 17.35 8.48 -2.79
C LYS A 38 16.37 9.46 -3.45
N GLY A 39 15.52 10.09 -2.66
CA GLY A 39 14.57 11.09 -3.18
C GLY A 39 13.16 10.59 -3.42
N PHE A 40 12.87 9.32 -3.12
CA PHE A 40 11.49 8.82 -3.20
C PHE A 40 10.64 9.41 -2.09
N LYS A 41 9.42 9.78 -2.43
CA LYS A 41 8.51 10.47 -1.52
C LYS A 41 7.13 9.82 -1.46
N TYR A 42 6.68 9.22 -2.55
CA TYR A 42 5.34 8.66 -2.68
C TYR A 42 5.41 7.14 -2.71
N PHE A 43 4.59 6.48 -1.90
CA PHE A 43 4.58 5.03 -1.80
C PHE A 43 3.14 4.54 -1.93
N GLY A 44 2.90 3.69 -2.93
CA GLY A 44 1.57 3.16 -3.22
C GLY A 44 1.45 1.69 -2.87
N THR A 45 0.31 1.30 -2.31
CA THR A 45 0.00 -0.09 -2.01
C THR A 45 -1.50 -0.34 -2.16
N GLY A 46 -1.88 -1.62 -2.26
CA GLY A 46 -3.22 -1.98 -2.66
C GLY A 46 -4.22 -2.23 -1.54
N GLY A 47 -3.80 -2.23 -0.30
CA GLY A 47 -4.71 -2.42 0.83
C GLY A 47 -5.22 -3.84 1.05
N ALA A 48 -4.76 -4.84 0.28
CA ALA A 48 -5.14 -6.23 0.49
C ALA A 48 -4.47 -6.80 1.74
N LEU A 49 -4.96 -7.94 2.21
CA LEU A 49 -4.31 -8.66 3.31
C LEU A 49 -2.93 -9.15 2.87
N GLY A 50 -2.08 -9.46 3.85
CA GLY A 50 -0.74 -9.96 3.62
C GLY A 50 0.25 -8.86 3.34
N PHE A 51 1.00 -8.98 2.25
CA PHE A 51 2.09 -8.06 1.97
C PHE A 51 1.63 -6.60 1.85
N ASP A 52 0.50 -6.35 1.20
CA ASP A 52 -0.01 -4.97 1.02
C ASP A 52 -0.21 -4.26 2.36
N THR A 53 -0.79 -4.97 3.34
CA THR A 53 -1.00 -4.44 4.68
C THR A 53 0.34 -4.14 5.36
N ILE A 54 1.28 -5.09 5.29
CA ILE A 54 2.59 -4.93 5.92
C ILE A 54 3.35 -3.78 5.30
N ALA A 55 3.33 -3.66 3.97
CA ALA A 55 4.00 -2.58 3.26
C ALA A 55 3.43 -1.22 3.65
N ALA A 56 2.10 -1.11 3.77
CA ALA A 56 1.47 0.13 4.21
C ALA A 56 1.90 0.52 5.62
N GLN A 57 1.95 -0.46 6.53
CA GLN A 57 2.40 -0.23 7.91
C GLN A 57 3.87 0.20 7.95
N ALA A 58 4.72 -0.39 7.11
CA ALA A 58 6.12 -0.02 7.02
C ALA A 58 6.29 1.43 6.55
N VAL A 59 5.54 1.83 5.52
CA VAL A 59 5.55 3.21 5.04
C VAL A 59 5.11 4.19 6.11
N LEU A 60 4.03 3.87 6.83
CA LEU A 60 3.54 4.73 7.91
C LEU A 60 4.56 4.84 9.05
N SER A 61 5.28 3.76 9.35
CA SER A 61 6.34 3.77 10.35
C SER A 61 7.48 4.70 9.95
N VAL A 62 7.91 4.66 8.69
CA VAL A 62 8.95 5.56 8.17
C VAL A 62 8.46 7.01 8.19
N LYS A 63 7.19 7.23 7.91
CA LYS A 63 6.61 8.57 7.90
C LYS A 63 6.71 9.26 9.26
N GLU A 64 6.74 8.50 10.35
CA GLU A 64 6.89 9.07 11.70
C GLU A 64 8.16 9.87 11.85
N THR A 65 9.24 9.44 11.20
CA THR A 65 10.55 10.13 11.23
C THR A 65 10.83 10.92 9.95
N HIS A 66 10.03 10.71 8.90
CA HIS A 66 10.17 11.39 7.61
C HIS A 66 8.80 11.92 7.18
N PRO A 67 8.34 13.06 7.75
CA PRO A 67 6.97 13.55 7.53
C PRO A 67 6.62 13.87 6.08
N GLU A 68 7.62 14.05 5.22
CA GLU A 68 7.41 14.31 3.79
C GLU A 68 6.94 13.08 3.02
N VAL A 69 7.08 11.88 3.61
CA VAL A 69 6.65 10.62 2.97
C VAL A 69 5.13 10.58 2.89
N LYS A 70 4.61 10.15 1.74
CA LYS A 70 3.17 10.04 1.49
C LYS A 70 2.79 8.60 1.17
N LEU A 71 1.75 8.12 1.83
CA LEU A 71 1.17 6.80 1.56
C LEU A 71 -0.11 6.98 0.73
N ILE A 72 -0.14 6.30 -0.41
CA ILE A 72 -1.29 6.30 -1.32
C ILE A 72 -1.85 4.88 -1.37
N LEU A 73 -3.12 4.72 -1.03
CA LEU A 73 -3.81 3.44 -1.17
C LEU A 73 -4.57 3.42 -2.49
N VAL A 74 -4.37 2.34 -3.26
CA VAL A 74 -5.14 2.08 -4.46
C VAL A 74 -5.98 0.84 -4.20
N LEU A 75 -7.26 1.03 -3.96
CA LEU A 75 -8.17 -0.04 -3.57
C LEU A 75 -8.93 -0.54 -4.79
N PRO A 76 -9.12 -1.88 -4.91
CA PRO A 76 -9.83 -2.42 -6.07
C PRO A 76 -11.32 -2.07 -6.05
N CYS A 77 -11.91 -2.01 -4.85
CA CYS A 77 -13.33 -1.72 -4.67
C CYS A 77 -13.58 -1.27 -3.23
N GLU A 78 -14.75 -0.67 -3.00
CA GLU A 78 -15.10 -0.18 -1.67
C GLU A 78 -15.40 -1.30 -0.68
N ASN A 79 -15.92 -2.43 -1.17
CA ASN A 79 -16.38 -3.53 -0.31
C ASN A 79 -15.40 -4.71 -0.24
N GLN A 80 -14.09 -4.47 -0.48
CA GLN A 80 -13.15 -5.60 -0.45
C GLN A 80 -13.02 -6.28 0.92
N THR A 81 -13.38 -5.58 2.00
CA THR A 81 -13.27 -6.11 3.36
C THR A 81 -14.50 -6.90 3.81
N LYS A 82 -15.50 -7.08 2.95
CA LYS A 82 -16.81 -7.61 3.32
C LYS A 82 -16.76 -8.93 4.10
N TYR A 83 -15.82 -9.83 3.76
CA TYR A 83 -15.71 -11.14 4.37
C TYR A 83 -14.48 -11.30 5.25
N TRP A 84 -13.80 -10.19 5.60
CA TRP A 84 -12.61 -10.23 6.43
C TRP A 84 -12.99 -10.36 7.92
N LYS A 85 -12.04 -10.84 8.72
CA LYS A 85 -12.17 -10.84 10.17
C LYS A 85 -12.17 -9.41 10.68
N GLN A 86 -12.86 -9.18 11.80
CA GLN A 86 -12.98 -7.82 12.34
C GLN A 86 -11.63 -7.21 12.67
N GLN A 87 -10.70 -7.97 13.23
CA GLN A 87 -9.36 -7.45 13.53
C GLN A 87 -8.62 -6.97 12.29
N ASP A 88 -8.81 -7.64 11.15
CA ASP A 88 -8.21 -7.24 9.87
C ASP A 88 -8.88 -6.00 9.32
N ILE A 89 -10.19 -5.89 9.49
CA ILE A 89 -10.95 -4.70 9.09
C ILE A 89 -10.50 -3.49 9.90
N ASP A 90 -10.26 -3.67 11.20
CA ASP A 90 -9.80 -2.58 12.07
C ASP A 90 -8.44 -2.05 11.63
N VAL A 91 -7.50 -2.94 11.28
CA VAL A 91 -6.20 -2.56 10.75
C VAL A 91 -6.35 -1.83 9.41
N TYR A 92 -7.18 -2.36 8.52
CA TYR A 92 -7.46 -1.76 7.23
C TYR A 92 -8.00 -0.33 7.38
N ASN A 93 -8.97 -0.14 8.28
CA ASN A 93 -9.56 1.16 8.51
C ASN A 93 -8.57 2.15 9.12
N ASP A 94 -7.69 1.69 10.01
CA ASP A 94 -6.63 2.52 10.57
C ASP A 94 -5.66 3.00 9.50
N ILE A 95 -5.22 2.09 8.63
CA ILE A 95 -4.32 2.43 7.53
C ILE A 95 -5.00 3.42 6.59
N LYS A 96 -6.27 3.17 6.25
CA LYS A 96 -7.04 4.03 5.36
C LYS A 96 -7.19 5.44 5.93
N LEU A 97 -7.39 5.55 7.23
CA LEU A 97 -7.52 6.85 7.91
C LEU A 97 -6.20 7.61 7.91
N ARG A 98 -5.08 6.90 8.04
CA ARG A 98 -3.74 7.49 8.10
C ARG A 98 -3.10 7.73 6.74
N ALA A 99 -3.64 7.17 5.68
CA ALA A 99 -3.13 7.35 4.32
C ALA A 99 -3.33 8.81 3.88
N ASP A 100 -2.39 9.29 3.08
CA ASP A 100 -2.45 10.64 2.54
C ASP A 100 -3.45 10.75 1.40
N LYS A 101 -3.61 9.66 0.64
CA LYS A 101 -4.59 9.59 -0.45
C LYS A 101 -5.13 8.17 -0.56
N VAL A 102 -6.42 8.07 -0.82
CA VAL A 102 -7.09 6.78 -1.06
C VAL A 102 -7.81 6.88 -2.40
N LYS A 103 -7.48 5.99 -3.32
CA LYS A 103 -8.16 5.89 -4.61
C LYS A 103 -8.87 4.55 -4.70
N VAL A 104 -10.18 4.59 -4.94
CA VAL A 104 -11.01 3.39 -5.10
C VAL A 104 -11.35 3.25 -6.58
N LEU A 105 -11.03 2.10 -7.18
CA LEU A 105 -11.18 1.89 -8.61
C LEU A 105 -12.60 1.48 -9.03
N ALA A 106 -13.35 0.86 -8.10
CA ALA A 106 -14.71 0.42 -8.39
C ALA A 106 -15.55 0.44 -7.11
N PRO A 107 -16.88 0.68 -7.20
CA PRO A 107 -17.74 0.67 -6.00
C PRO A 107 -17.94 -0.73 -5.43
N HIS A 108 -17.91 -1.77 -6.30
CA HIS A 108 -18.16 -3.15 -5.89
C HIS A 108 -17.13 -4.08 -6.48
N TYR A 109 -16.91 -5.21 -5.79
CA TYR A 109 -16.04 -6.27 -6.29
C TYR A 109 -16.59 -6.84 -7.61
N TYR A 110 -15.69 -7.08 -8.57
CA TYR A 110 -15.99 -7.78 -9.81
C TYR A 110 -14.79 -8.63 -10.21
N ASN A 111 -15.00 -9.62 -11.05
CA ASN A 111 -13.90 -10.49 -11.53
C ASN A 111 -12.84 -9.64 -12.24
N GLY A 112 -11.61 -9.78 -11.80
CA GLY A 112 -10.48 -9.06 -12.39
C GLY A 112 -10.18 -7.71 -11.74
N CYS A 113 -10.96 -7.25 -10.74
CA CYS A 113 -10.71 -5.96 -10.10
C CYS A 113 -9.37 -5.93 -9.37
N MET A 114 -8.95 -7.04 -8.76
CA MET A 114 -7.66 -7.13 -8.06
C MET A 114 -6.51 -7.03 -9.06
N GLN A 115 -6.62 -7.69 -10.19
CA GLN A 115 -5.61 -7.64 -11.26
C GLN A 115 -5.53 -6.23 -11.86
N LYS A 116 -6.66 -5.59 -12.06
CA LYS A 116 -6.70 -4.21 -12.54
C LYS A 116 -6.02 -3.27 -11.55
N ARG A 117 -6.28 -3.44 -10.25
CA ARG A 117 -5.62 -2.66 -9.20
C ARG A 117 -4.12 -2.87 -9.22
N ASN A 118 -3.66 -4.13 -9.33
CA ASN A 118 -2.24 -4.43 -9.36
C ASN A 118 -1.56 -3.83 -10.59
N ARG A 119 -2.19 -3.88 -11.75
CA ARG A 119 -1.67 -3.25 -12.96
C ARG A 119 -1.53 -1.74 -12.78
N HIS A 120 -2.50 -1.13 -12.14
CA HIS A 120 -2.48 0.31 -11.84
C HIS A 120 -1.26 0.66 -10.96
N LEU A 121 -0.95 -0.18 -9.96
CA LEU A 121 0.21 0.01 -9.10
C LEU A 121 1.52 -0.19 -9.86
N VAL A 122 1.62 -1.27 -10.65
CA VAL A 122 2.85 -1.59 -11.41
C VAL A 122 3.19 -0.46 -12.38
N ASP A 123 2.18 0.14 -13.00
CA ASP A 123 2.38 1.27 -13.91
C ASP A 123 2.70 2.57 -13.17
N CYS A 124 2.70 2.54 -11.84
CA CYS A 124 2.82 3.74 -10.98
C CYS A 124 1.82 4.81 -11.37
N ASN A 125 0.66 4.39 -11.86
CA ASN A 125 -0.39 5.27 -12.34
C ASN A 125 -1.38 5.57 -11.21
N ILE A 126 -0.87 6.00 -10.07
CA ILE A 126 -1.67 6.25 -8.88
C ILE A 126 -2.19 7.67 -8.80
N ASP A 127 -2.16 8.36 -9.92
CA ASP A 127 -2.79 9.67 -10.11
C ASP A 127 -2.46 10.64 -8.99
N LEU A 128 -1.17 10.87 -8.81
CA LEU A 128 -0.67 11.85 -7.85
C LEU A 128 -0.66 13.26 -8.40
N CYS A 129 -0.86 13.35 -9.68
CA CYS A 129 -0.87 14.60 -10.40
C CYS A 129 -2.23 15.28 -10.29
#